data_be1ffe266a499e224f2f31ba1adfac90
#
_entry.id   be1ffe266a499e224f2f31ba1adfac90
#
_cell.length_a   1.000
_cell.length_b   1.000
_cell.length_c   1.000
_cell.angle_alpha   90.00
_cell.angle_beta   90.00
_cell.angle_gamma   90.00
#
_symmetry.space_group_name_H-M   'P 1'
#
loop_
_entity.id
_entity.type
_entity.pdbx_description
1 polymer ?
#
loop_
_entity_poly.entity_id
_entity_poly.type
_entity_poly.pdbx_seq_one_letter_code
_entity_poly.pdbx_strand_id
1 'polypeptide(L)'
;MLISRAVVSGQDIPTYIFNAGLPTTPTVPHIDLGGKPANCLSTGQALPLETVKHLWQQGLTWGEKLAQQGAYVILSECVVGGTTTALAVLTALGIEAQDRVNSSHPICNHTQKWELVQSGIRKFRERELRHDSIFDPFEIVAAVGDPMQIVVASMAIAASRNAGVLLAGGTQMLAVYALARAISFRMPAAART
;
A
#
# COMPACT_ATOMS: atom_id res chain seq x y z
N MET A 1 13.61 -0.19 12.51
CA MET A 1 14.55 0.07 11.39
C MET A 1 16.01 -0.27 11.67
N LEU A 2 16.51 -0.18 12.90
CA LEU A 2 17.92 -0.53 13.21
C LEU A 2 18.24 -2.00 12.90
N ILE A 3 17.34 -2.93 13.24
CA ILE A 3 17.51 -4.37 12.98
C ILE A 3 17.57 -4.63 11.47
N SER A 4 16.61 -4.12 10.71
CA SER A 4 16.59 -4.28 9.24
C SER A 4 17.86 -3.73 8.59
N ARG A 5 18.32 -2.54 9.04
CA ARG A 5 19.58 -1.95 8.57
C ARG A 5 20.79 -2.84 8.89
N ALA A 6 20.86 -3.36 10.11
CA ALA A 6 21.97 -4.24 10.51
C ALA A 6 22.03 -5.51 9.65
N VAL A 7 20.87 -6.14 9.39
CA VAL A 7 20.79 -7.34 8.54
C VAL A 7 21.19 -7.03 7.10
N VAL A 8 20.59 -5.99 6.51
CA VAL A 8 20.86 -5.60 5.11
C VAL A 8 22.33 -5.25 4.92
N SER A 9 22.93 -4.45 5.82
CA SER A 9 24.34 -4.08 5.75
C SER A 9 25.26 -5.25 6.05
N GLY A 10 24.90 -6.12 7.01
CA GLY A 10 25.74 -7.27 7.39
C GLY A 10 25.73 -8.41 6.37
N GLN A 11 24.74 -8.46 5.51
CA GLN A 11 24.58 -9.46 4.44
C GLN A 11 24.85 -8.88 3.04
N ASP A 12 25.27 -7.61 2.95
CA ASP A 12 25.51 -6.90 1.69
C ASP A 12 24.34 -7.01 0.69
N ILE A 13 23.10 -6.88 1.21
CA ILE A 13 21.88 -6.97 0.39
C ILE A 13 21.64 -5.63 -0.32
N PRO A 14 21.57 -5.60 -1.67
CA PRO A 14 21.24 -4.39 -2.41
C PRO A 14 19.88 -3.82 -1.96
N THR A 15 19.86 -2.56 -1.60
CA THR A 15 18.66 -1.92 -1.03
C THR A 15 18.34 -0.62 -1.76
N TYR A 16 17.07 -0.49 -2.15
CA TYR A 16 16.51 0.73 -2.74
C TYR A 16 15.47 1.31 -1.78
N ILE A 17 15.57 2.60 -1.52
CA ILE A 17 14.62 3.33 -0.68
C ILE A 17 13.77 4.20 -1.59
N PHE A 18 12.45 4.06 -1.50
CA PHE A 18 11.48 4.80 -2.30
C PHE A 18 10.72 5.79 -1.41
N ASN A 19 10.63 7.04 -1.86
CA ASN A 19 9.71 8.02 -1.31
C ASN A 19 8.42 8.01 -2.13
N ALA A 20 7.37 7.40 -1.60
CA ALA A 20 6.06 7.34 -2.23
C ALA A 20 5.15 8.53 -1.86
N GLY A 21 5.59 9.41 -0.95
CA GLY A 21 4.79 10.54 -0.51
C GLY A 21 4.99 10.88 0.98
N LEU A 22 6.23 10.82 1.46
CA LEU A 22 6.55 11.21 2.82
C LEU A 22 6.45 12.74 3.00
N PRO A 23 5.97 13.22 4.15
CA PRO A 23 5.94 14.65 4.47
C PRO A 23 7.35 15.22 4.67
N THR A 24 8.30 14.38 5.05
CA THR A 24 9.72 14.74 5.22
C THR A 24 10.55 13.84 4.33
N THR A 25 11.34 14.46 3.46
CA THR A 25 12.25 13.73 2.55
C THR A 25 13.27 12.91 3.35
N PRO A 26 13.53 11.64 2.97
CA PRO A 26 14.56 10.84 3.60
C PRO A 26 15.94 11.49 3.49
N THR A 27 16.72 11.42 4.56
CA THR A 27 18.10 11.95 4.60
C THR A 27 19.14 11.01 4.01
N VAL A 28 18.72 9.88 3.46
CA VAL A 28 19.56 8.89 2.79
C VAL A 28 19.27 8.88 1.28
N PRO A 29 20.16 8.34 0.44
CA PRO A 29 19.86 8.17 -0.98
C PRO A 29 18.53 7.45 -1.18
N HIS A 30 17.66 8.03 -1.97
CA HIS A 30 16.32 7.50 -2.21
C HIS A 30 15.84 7.85 -3.62
N ILE A 31 14.79 7.17 -4.04
CA ILE A 31 14.10 7.39 -5.31
C ILE A 31 12.77 8.07 -4.98
N ASP A 32 12.58 9.27 -5.48
CA ASP A 32 11.31 9.98 -5.34
C ASP A 32 10.35 9.54 -6.45
N LEU A 33 9.17 9.08 -6.05
CA LEU A 33 8.12 8.63 -6.97
C LEU A 33 7.12 9.74 -7.32
N GLY A 34 7.33 10.95 -6.83
CA GLY A 34 6.46 12.10 -7.09
C GLY A 34 5.10 12.05 -6.40
N GLY A 35 4.98 11.26 -5.33
CA GLY A 35 3.77 11.20 -4.52
C GLY A 35 3.66 12.36 -3.52
N LYS A 36 2.54 12.41 -2.81
CA LYS A 36 2.25 13.38 -1.76
C LYS A 36 1.75 12.67 -0.51
N PRO A 37 1.95 13.24 0.68
CA PRO A 37 1.37 12.70 1.90
C PRO A 37 -0.15 12.58 1.79
N ALA A 38 -0.69 11.47 2.27
CA ALA A 38 -2.13 11.27 2.33
C ALA A 38 -2.77 12.17 3.39
N ASN A 39 -3.97 12.65 3.11
CA ASN A 39 -4.83 13.24 4.11
C ASN A 39 -5.31 12.16 5.10
N CYS A 40 -5.87 12.59 6.25
CA CYS A 40 -6.47 11.65 7.18
C CYS A 40 -7.57 10.82 6.50
N LEU A 41 -7.46 9.51 6.58
CA LEU A 41 -8.40 8.58 5.94
C LEU A 41 -9.86 8.79 6.38
N SER A 42 -10.08 9.35 7.59
CA SER A 42 -11.42 9.66 8.08
C SER A 42 -12.18 10.71 7.25
N THR A 43 -11.49 11.38 6.34
CA THR A 43 -12.09 12.30 5.37
C THR A 43 -12.78 11.58 4.20
N GLY A 44 -12.43 10.33 3.94
CA GLY A 44 -12.82 9.60 2.74
C GLY A 44 -12.17 10.15 1.46
N GLN A 45 -11.11 10.97 1.60
CA GLN A 45 -10.36 11.63 0.52
C GLN A 45 -8.87 11.66 0.87
N ALA A 46 -8.28 10.48 1.05
CA ALA A 46 -6.88 10.36 1.44
C ALA A 46 -5.93 10.90 0.36
N LEU A 47 -6.20 10.59 -0.91
CA LEU A 47 -5.36 10.97 -2.04
C LEU A 47 -6.23 11.38 -3.26
N PRO A 48 -5.75 12.30 -4.11
CA PRO A 48 -6.32 12.47 -5.43
C PRO A 48 -6.18 11.20 -6.27
N LEU A 49 -7.21 10.80 -7.02
CA LEU A 49 -7.19 9.59 -7.86
C LEU A 49 -6.05 9.63 -8.90
N GLU A 50 -5.73 10.81 -9.43
CA GLU A 50 -4.63 10.98 -10.38
C GLU A 50 -3.26 10.72 -9.72
N THR A 51 -3.09 11.06 -8.45
CA THR A 51 -1.89 10.70 -7.70
C THR A 51 -1.78 9.18 -7.53
N VAL A 52 -2.89 8.49 -7.24
CA VAL A 52 -2.92 7.03 -7.13
C VAL A 52 -2.53 6.38 -8.46
N LYS A 53 -3.09 6.85 -9.58
CA LYS A 53 -2.75 6.36 -10.93
C LYS A 53 -1.28 6.62 -11.30
N HIS A 54 -0.77 7.81 -10.99
CA HIS A 54 0.64 8.14 -11.20
C HIS A 54 1.55 7.18 -10.43
N LEU A 55 1.31 6.99 -9.13
CA LEU A 55 2.09 6.09 -8.27
C LEU A 55 2.00 4.64 -8.72
N TRP A 56 0.84 4.21 -9.21
CA TRP A 56 0.67 2.91 -9.85
C TRP A 56 1.65 2.70 -11.01
N GLN A 57 1.76 3.67 -11.93
CA GLN A 57 2.68 3.60 -13.08
C GLN A 57 4.15 3.58 -12.63
N GLN A 58 4.49 4.40 -11.62
CA GLN A 58 5.83 4.38 -11.05
C GLN A 58 6.16 3.01 -10.46
N GLY A 59 5.23 2.41 -9.72
CA GLY A 59 5.43 1.09 -9.15
C GLY A 59 5.58 -0.02 -10.20
N LEU A 60 4.79 -0.02 -11.28
CA LEU A 60 4.97 -0.96 -12.39
C LEU A 60 6.39 -0.84 -12.99
N THR A 61 6.81 0.37 -13.31
CA THR A 61 8.14 0.63 -13.89
C THR A 61 9.28 0.12 -13.00
N TRP A 62 9.19 0.39 -11.69
CA TRP A 62 10.22 -0.06 -10.76
C TRP A 62 10.16 -1.56 -10.47
N GLY A 63 8.96 -2.14 -10.42
CA GLY A 63 8.80 -3.59 -10.28
C GLY A 63 9.48 -4.37 -11.40
N GLU A 64 9.30 -3.92 -12.65
CA GLU A 64 9.98 -4.52 -13.82
C GLU A 64 11.51 -4.38 -13.74
N LYS A 65 12.01 -3.17 -13.37
CA LYS A 65 13.45 -2.93 -13.22
C LYS A 65 14.09 -3.81 -12.14
N LEU A 66 13.42 -3.93 -10.99
CA LEU A 66 13.93 -4.73 -9.87
C LEU A 66 13.96 -6.23 -10.21
N ALA A 67 12.95 -6.73 -10.90
CA ALA A 67 12.87 -8.13 -11.31
C ALA A 67 14.00 -8.56 -12.27
N GLN A 68 14.63 -7.62 -12.96
CA GLN A 68 15.78 -7.89 -13.85
C GLN A 68 17.11 -8.04 -13.09
N GLN A 69 17.15 -7.67 -11.81
CA GLN A 69 18.40 -7.63 -11.03
C GLN A 69 18.66 -8.90 -10.22
N GLY A 70 17.68 -9.79 -10.12
CA GLY A 70 17.82 -11.02 -9.36
C GLY A 70 16.59 -11.91 -9.44
N ALA A 71 16.74 -13.14 -8.95
CA ALA A 71 15.66 -14.12 -8.92
C ALA A 71 14.55 -13.77 -7.91
N TYR A 72 14.81 -12.83 -7.00
CA TYR A 72 13.91 -12.50 -5.89
C TYR A 72 13.90 -11.01 -5.61
N VAL A 73 12.70 -10.46 -5.38
CA VAL A 73 12.49 -9.08 -4.93
C VAL A 73 11.79 -9.10 -3.57
N ILE A 74 12.38 -8.46 -2.58
CA ILE A 74 11.78 -8.30 -1.25
C ILE A 74 11.22 -6.88 -1.14
N LEU A 75 9.92 -6.76 -0.97
CA LEU A 75 9.21 -5.50 -0.79
C LEU A 75 8.80 -5.34 0.67
N SER A 76 9.20 -4.23 1.29
CA SER A 76 8.86 -3.90 2.67
C SER A 76 8.47 -2.43 2.80
N GLU A 77 7.94 -2.05 3.96
CA GLU A 77 7.45 -0.69 4.19
C GLU A 77 7.89 -0.13 5.54
N CYS A 78 7.82 1.19 5.65
CA CYS A 78 7.95 1.91 6.89
C CYS A 78 7.00 3.12 6.88
N VAL A 79 5.75 2.90 7.25
CA VAL A 79 4.68 3.90 7.21
C VAL A 79 4.18 4.19 8.61
N VAL A 80 4.15 5.47 8.99
CA VAL A 80 3.56 5.92 10.25
C VAL A 80 2.04 5.81 10.15
N GLY A 81 1.40 5.17 11.15
CA GLY A 81 -0.07 4.98 11.14
C GLY A 81 -0.57 3.92 10.16
N GLY A 82 0.32 3.22 9.47
CA GLY A 82 0.00 2.26 8.41
C GLY A 82 -0.94 1.13 8.80
N THR A 83 -1.02 0.76 10.08
CA THR A 83 -1.98 -0.26 10.51
C THR A 83 -3.44 0.19 10.39
N THR A 84 -3.71 1.50 10.50
CA THR A 84 -5.08 2.04 10.33
C THR A 84 -5.46 2.11 8.85
N THR A 85 -4.54 2.52 7.97
CA THR A 85 -4.78 2.51 6.52
C THR A 85 -4.89 1.07 5.97
N ALA A 86 -4.13 0.13 6.53
CA ALA A 86 -4.29 -1.30 6.20
C ALA A 86 -5.69 -1.82 6.57
N LEU A 87 -6.16 -1.52 7.79
CA LEU A 87 -7.53 -1.89 8.21
C LEU A 87 -8.58 -1.28 7.28
N ALA A 88 -8.40 0.00 6.88
CA ALA A 88 -9.34 0.69 6.02
C ALA A 88 -9.43 0.05 4.62
N VAL A 89 -8.29 -0.22 3.99
CA VAL A 89 -8.25 -0.86 2.67
C VAL A 89 -8.80 -2.28 2.71
N LEU A 90 -8.42 -3.10 3.69
CA LEU A 90 -8.97 -4.44 3.86
C LEU A 90 -10.49 -4.42 4.01
N THR A 91 -11.01 -3.54 4.89
CA THR A 91 -12.46 -3.40 5.12
C THR A 91 -13.19 -2.91 3.85
N ALA A 92 -12.62 -1.94 3.12
CA ALA A 92 -13.22 -1.43 1.89
C ALA A 92 -13.22 -2.47 0.76
N LEU A 93 -12.27 -3.42 0.76
CA LEU A 93 -12.23 -4.58 -0.12
C LEU A 93 -13.18 -5.71 0.31
N GLY A 94 -13.95 -5.54 1.40
CA GLY A 94 -14.89 -6.53 1.90
C GLY A 94 -14.28 -7.62 2.80
N ILE A 95 -13.05 -7.42 3.28
CA ILE A 95 -12.37 -8.36 4.17
C ILE A 95 -12.66 -7.99 5.63
N GLU A 96 -13.15 -8.94 6.43
CA GLU A 96 -13.40 -8.75 7.86
C GLU A 96 -12.08 -8.68 8.64
N ALA A 97 -11.57 -7.46 8.80
CA ALA A 97 -10.29 -7.19 9.48
C ALA A 97 -10.44 -6.43 10.81
N GLN A 98 -11.68 -6.12 11.22
CA GLN A 98 -11.95 -5.49 12.51
C GLN A 98 -11.34 -6.34 13.64
N ASP A 99 -10.73 -5.67 14.63
CA ASP A 99 -10.07 -6.28 15.79
C ASP A 99 -8.92 -7.26 15.48
N ARG A 100 -8.58 -7.45 14.19
CA ARG A 100 -7.51 -8.35 13.73
C ARG A 100 -6.24 -7.62 13.30
N VAL A 101 -6.25 -6.29 13.31
CA VAL A 101 -5.12 -5.45 12.94
C VAL A 101 -4.46 -4.88 14.18
N ASN A 102 -3.26 -5.36 14.48
CA ASN A 102 -2.49 -4.90 15.64
C ASN A 102 -2.06 -3.43 15.53
N SER A 103 -1.56 -2.89 16.64
CA SER A 103 -0.98 -1.56 16.76
C SER A 103 0.50 -1.67 17.11
N SER A 104 1.28 -0.66 16.74
CA SER A 104 2.63 -0.45 17.28
C SER A 104 2.63 0.06 18.73
N HIS A 105 1.45 0.41 19.28
CA HIS A 105 1.31 0.77 20.68
C HIS A 105 1.28 -0.48 21.59
N PRO A 106 1.80 -0.38 22.83
CA PRO A 106 1.74 -1.47 23.79
C PRO A 106 0.32 -1.97 24.06
N ILE A 107 -0.66 -1.06 24.06
CA ILE A 107 -2.09 -1.37 24.15
C ILE A 107 -2.73 -1.04 22.81
N CYS A 108 -3.36 -2.03 22.19
CA CYS A 108 -3.98 -1.84 20.88
C CYS A 108 -5.23 -0.96 20.98
N ASN A 109 -5.29 0.09 20.17
CA ASN A 109 -6.38 1.06 20.10
C ASN A 109 -7.45 0.67 19.06
N HIS A 110 -7.97 -0.54 19.13
CA HIS A 110 -8.90 -1.10 18.14
C HIS A 110 -10.10 -0.20 17.87
N THR A 111 -10.77 0.29 18.94
CA THR A 111 -11.95 1.14 18.84
C THR A 111 -11.65 2.42 18.05
N GLN A 112 -10.60 3.15 18.44
CA GLN A 112 -10.23 4.40 17.76
C GLN A 112 -9.92 4.18 16.27
N LYS A 113 -9.18 3.10 15.94
CA LYS A 113 -8.91 2.75 14.55
C LYS A 113 -10.19 2.48 13.78
N TRP A 114 -11.07 1.71 14.38
CA TRP A 114 -12.32 1.31 13.74
C TRP A 114 -13.24 2.51 13.48
N GLU A 115 -13.36 3.44 14.43
CA GLU A 115 -14.12 4.69 14.25
C GLU A 115 -13.60 5.53 13.08
N LEU A 116 -12.27 5.68 12.97
CA LEU A 116 -11.66 6.40 11.86
C LEU A 116 -11.95 5.71 10.51
N VAL A 117 -11.80 4.39 10.45
CA VAL A 117 -12.06 3.58 9.25
C VAL A 117 -13.53 3.70 8.84
N GLN A 118 -14.45 3.51 9.76
CA GLN A 118 -15.88 3.63 9.48
C GLN A 118 -16.25 5.03 8.97
N SER A 119 -15.70 6.09 9.60
CA SER A 119 -15.93 7.46 9.16
C SER A 119 -15.47 7.68 7.71
N GLY A 120 -14.26 7.21 7.36
CA GLY A 120 -13.72 7.35 6.01
C GLY A 120 -14.54 6.60 4.97
N ILE A 121 -14.83 5.32 5.22
CA ILE A 121 -15.61 4.47 4.31
C ILE A 121 -17.04 5.01 4.13
N ARG A 122 -17.69 5.47 5.20
CA ARG A 122 -19.02 6.07 5.12
C ARG A 122 -19.02 7.29 4.20
N LYS A 123 -18.12 8.26 4.42
CA LYS A 123 -18.01 9.46 3.60
C LYS A 123 -17.66 9.15 2.14
N PHE A 124 -16.85 8.14 1.91
CA PHE A 124 -16.55 7.67 0.57
C PHE A 124 -17.82 7.14 -0.12
N ARG A 125 -18.61 6.28 0.54
CA ARG A 125 -19.85 5.74 -0.01
C ARG A 125 -20.89 6.83 -0.29
N GLU A 126 -21.06 7.77 0.64
CA GLU A 126 -21.99 8.89 0.49
C GLU A 126 -21.66 9.76 -0.74
N ARG A 127 -20.36 9.98 -1.00
CA ARG A 127 -19.94 10.80 -2.15
C ARG A 127 -20.13 10.10 -3.49
N GLU A 128 -19.86 8.81 -3.55
CA GLU A 128 -19.93 8.06 -4.81
C GLU A 128 -21.37 7.79 -5.27
N LEU A 129 -22.39 8.03 -4.42
CA LEU A 129 -23.82 7.79 -4.69
C LEU A 129 -24.09 6.39 -5.28
N ARG A 130 -23.13 5.48 -5.16
CA ARG A 130 -23.22 4.12 -5.68
C ARG A 130 -23.76 3.19 -4.59
N HIS A 131 -24.85 2.53 -4.89
CA HIS A 131 -25.37 1.44 -4.08
C HIS A 131 -24.65 0.11 -4.34
N ASP A 132 -23.78 0.06 -5.35
CA ASP A 132 -23.01 -1.14 -5.70
C ASP A 132 -21.93 -1.42 -4.63
N SER A 133 -21.91 -2.66 -4.18
CA SER A 133 -21.05 -3.11 -3.09
C SER A 133 -19.55 -3.27 -3.45
N ILE A 134 -19.18 -3.08 -4.72
CA ILE A 134 -17.82 -3.32 -5.21
C ILE A 134 -17.20 -2.04 -5.76
N PHE A 135 -16.36 -1.39 -4.94
CA PHE A 135 -15.60 -0.21 -5.35
C PHE A 135 -14.37 -0.58 -6.21
N ASP A 136 -13.95 0.35 -7.05
CA ASP A 136 -12.70 0.23 -7.76
C ASP A 136 -11.51 0.27 -6.76
N PRO A 137 -10.54 -0.67 -6.84
CA PRO A 137 -9.38 -0.66 -5.96
C PRO A 137 -8.59 0.65 -5.94
N PHE A 138 -8.52 1.37 -7.06
CA PHE A 138 -7.88 2.69 -7.13
C PHE A 138 -8.67 3.74 -6.36
N GLU A 139 -10.00 3.71 -6.46
CA GLU A 139 -10.90 4.58 -5.71
C GLU A 139 -10.83 4.31 -4.20
N ILE A 140 -10.69 3.03 -3.80
CA ILE A 140 -10.47 2.65 -2.40
C ILE A 140 -9.19 3.29 -1.86
N VAL A 141 -8.07 3.17 -2.59
CA VAL A 141 -6.80 3.78 -2.17
C VAL A 141 -6.91 5.31 -2.12
N ALA A 142 -7.56 5.92 -3.10
CA ALA A 142 -7.81 7.36 -3.12
C ALA A 142 -8.65 7.82 -1.93
N ALA A 143 -9.61 7.01 -1.49
CA ALA A 143 -10.51 7.35 -0.39
C ALA A 143 -9.87 7.16 0.99
N VAL A 144 -9.25 6.00 1.25
CA VAL A 144 -8.85 5.56 2.60
C VAL A 144 -7.46 4.92 2.69
N GLY A 145 -6.73 4.85 1.59
CA GLY A 145 -5.39 4.25 1.54
C GLY A 145 -4.26 5.22 1.85
N ASP A 146 -3.05 4.76 1.59
CA ASP A 146 -1.84 5.57 1.61
C ASP A 146 -0.97 5.32 0.34
N PRO A 147 -0.04 6.24 0.02
CA PRO A 147 0.77 6.17 -1.21
C PRO A 147 1.56 4.88 -1.35
N MET A 148 2.09 4.32 -0.25
CA MET A 148 2.90 3.12 -0.27
C MET A 148 2.10 1.91 -0.79
N GLN A 149 0.82 1.80 -0.43
CA GLN A 149 0.01 0.63 -0.75
C GLN A 149 -0.12 0.40 -2.25
N ILE A 150 -0.41 1.45 -3.02
CA ILE A 150 -0.54 1.33 -4.49
C ILE A 150 0.81 1.11 -5.18
N VAL A 151 1.88 1.74 -4.67
CA VAL A 151 3.23 1.55 -5.19
C VAL A 151 3.68 0.11 -5.00
N VAL A 152 3.58 -0.43 -3.78
CA VAL A 152 4.04 -1.79 -3.49
C VAL A 152 3.17 -2.84 -4.19
N ALA A 153 1.85 -2.61 -4.28
CA ALA A 153 0.96 -3.50 -5.04
C ALA A 153 1.34 -3.58 -6.53
N SER A 154 1.59 -2.44 -7.16
CA SER A 154 2.02 -2.40 -8.57
C SER A 154 3.43 -2.97 -8.77
N MET A 155 4.39 -2.67 -7.88
CA MET A 155 5.72 -3.29 -7.90
C MET A 155 5.62 -4.82 -7.81
N ALA A 156 4.80 -5.33 -6.88
CA ALA A 156 4.61 -6.76 -6.70
C ALA A 156 4.04 -7.43 -7.95
N ILE A 157 3.02 -6.84 -8.56
CA ILE A 157 2.40 -7.35 -9.79
C ILE A 157 3.42 -7.37 -10.94
N ALA A 158 4.16 -6.29 -11.14
CA ALA A 158 5.13 -6.21 -12.23
C ALA A 158 6.32 -7.16 -12.01
N ALA A 159 6.88 -7.16 -10.80
CA ALA A 159 8.03 -8.02 -10.48
C ALA A 159 7.69 -9.51 -10.54
N SER A 160 6.49 -9.92 -10.11
CA SER A 160 6.08 -11.33 -10.08
C SER A 160 6.01 -12.00 -11.45
N ARG A 161 6.07 -11.24 -12.53
CA ARG A 161 6.13 -11.79 -13.90
C ARG A 161 7.48 -12.43 -14.23
N ASN A 162 8.56 -11.96 -13.58
CA ASN A 162 9.92 -12.37 -13.95
C ASN A 162 10.79 -12.79 -12.74
N ALA A 163 10.31 -12.56 -11.50
CA ALA A 163 11.04 -12.89 -10.28
C ALA A 163 10.10 -13.35 -9.17
N GLY A 164 10.62 -14.08 -8.20
CA GLY A 164 9.91 -14.32 -6.95
C GLY A 164 9.72 -13.02 -6.17
N VAL A 165 8.56 -12.83 -5.54
CA VAL A 165 8.26 -11.64 -4.73
C VAL A 165 7.91 -12.02 -3.31
N LEU A 166 8.62 -11.44 -2.34
CA LEU A 166 8.32 -11.54 -0.93
C LEU A 166 7.79 -10.20 -0.41
N LEU A 167 6.55 -10.17 0.05
CA LEU A 167 5.99 -9.05 0.78
C LEU A 167 6.39 -9.17 2.26
N ALA A 168 7.47 -8.50 2.64
CA ALA A 168 8.06 -8.58 3.97
C ALA A 168 7.47 -7.53 4.92
N GLY A 169 6.50 -7.94 5.74
CA GLY A 169 5.85 -7.06 6.70
C GLY A 169 4.65 -7.73 7.36
N GLY A 170 3.90 -6.94 8.12
CA GLY A 170 2.68 -7.37 8.81
C GLY A 170 1.41 -7.03 8.03
N THR A 171 0.45 -6.42 8.74
CA THR A 171 -0.90 -6.11 8.22
C THR A 171 -0.91 -5.22 6.99
N GLN A 172 0.07 -4.30 6.86
CA GLN A 172 0.21 -3.48 5.67
C GLN A 172 0.49 -4.33 4.42
N MET A 173 1.36 -5.34 4.53
CA MET A 173 1.65 -6.22 3.39
C MET A 173 0.49 -7.17 3.06
N LEU A 174 -0.35 -7.52 4.04
CA LEU A 174 -1.61 -8.23 3.78
C LEU A 174 -2.60 -7.34 3.01
N ALA A 175 -2.70 -6.06 3.38
CA ALA A 175 -3.53 -5.10 2.65
C ALA A 175 -3.01 -4.88 1.21
N VAL A 176 -1.70 -4.76 1.03
CA VAL A 176 -1.05 -4.69 -0.29
C VAL A 176 -1.34 -5.94 -1.13
N TYR A 177 -1.24 -7.13 -0.55
CA TYR A 177 -1.55 -8.38 -1.24
C TYR A 177 -3.02 -8.43 -1.67
N ALA A 178 -3.94 -8.09 -0.77
CA ALA A 178 -5.37 -8.04 -1.07
C ALA A 178 -5.69 -7.04 -2.19
N LEU A 179 -5.06 -5.86 -2.14
CA LEU A 179 -5.17 -4.82 -3.17
C LEU A 179 -4.63 -5.30 -4.53
N ALA A 180 -3.43 -5.88 -4.55
CA ALA A 180 -2.83 -6.43 -5.77
C ALA A 180 -3.72 -7.50 -6.40
N ARG A 181 -4.28 -8.40 -5.60
CA ARG A 181 -5.25 -9.38 -6.08
C ARG A 181 -6.51 -8.74 -6.65
N ALA A 182 -7.11 -7.80 -5.94
CA ALA A 182 -8.33 -7.12 -6.39
C ALA A 182 -8.13 -6.40 -7.74
N ILE A 183 -6.96 -5.76 -7.92
CA ILE A 183 -6.60 -5.13 -9.18
C ILE A 183 -6.38 -6.18 -10.28
N SER A 184 -5.62 -7.25 -10.00
CA SER A 184 -5.31 -8.29 -10.98
C SER A 184 -6.57 -9.02 -11.47
N PHE A 185 -7.58 -9.22 -10.63
CA PHE A 185 -8.85 -9.81 -11.04
C PHE A 185 -9.65 -8.94 -12.02
N ARG A 186 -9.47 -7.61 -11.96
CA ARG A 186 -10.15 -6.67 -12.85
C ARG A 186 -9.39 -6.41 -14.14
N MET A 187 -8.09 -6.72 -14.20
CA MET A 187 -7.30 -6.59 -15.42
C MET A 187 -7.73 -7.63 -16.45
N PRO A 188 -7.77 -7.31 -17.76
CA PRO A 188 -7.98 -8.30 -18.81
C PRO A 188 -6.99 -9.45 -18.71
N ALA A 189 -7.42 -10.67 -19.10
CA ALA A 189 -6.57 -11.86 -19.02
C ALA A 189 -5.21 -11.69 -19.70
N ALA A 190 -5.16 -10.96 -20.83
CA ALA A 190 -3.92 -10.64 -21.56
C ALA A 190 -2.93 -9.76 -20.80
N ALA A 191 -3.36 -9.06 -19.75
CA ALA A 191 -2.50 -8.22 -18.91
C ALA A 191 -2.05 -8.91 -17.62
N ARG A 192 -2.46 -10.16 -17.40
CA ARG A 192 -2.13 -10.97 -16.20
C ARG A 192 -0.93 -11.90 -16.40
N THR A 193 -0.50 -12.09 -17.66
CA THR A 193 0.63 -12.96 -18.03
C THR A 193 1.95 -12.20 -18.07
#